data_78fb0de89475caac46ec4258dec16c0f
#
_entry.id   78fb0de89475caac46ec4258dec16c0f
#
_cell.length_a   1.000
_cell.length_b   1.000
_cell.length_c   1.000
_cell.angle_alpha   90.00
_cell.angle_beta   90.00
_cell.angle_gamma   90.00
#
_symmetry.space_group_name_H-M   'P 1'
#
loop_
_entity.id
_entity.type
_entity.pdbx_description
1 polymer ?
#
loop_
_entity_poly.entity_id
_entity_poly.type
_entity_poly.pdbx_seq_one_letter_code
_entity_poly.pdbx_strand_id
1 'polypeptide(L)'
;MNVKNDRAAWLKGGSTLCSIMPQLSPQKPWRLVLLGAPGVGKGTQAKLLSERLGACHLSTGDVFRAAKCLADGERSPALNRALGFMRRGELVPDEIVLDMVGERVGCLRCNGGFLLDGFPRTVAQAESLERLMQREKLALTAVLDFDLPIDEIVARLGGRRTCSGCKAVFHVTDLPPRVEGICDHCGAKLIQREDDRPEAIRVRMETYEKSTRPLMEFYQKRGLLVSVKAGKVPDETFQRTMAKLKTLSPA
;
A
#
# COMPACT_ATOMS: atom_id res chain seq x y z
N MET A 1 4.23 20.80 -0.79
CA MET A 1 2.83 20.63 -1.23
C MET A 1 2.24 19.44 -0.51
N ASN A 2 1.16 19.63 0.27
CA ASN A 2 0.51 18.54 0.99
C ASN A 2 -0.20 17.64 -0.01
N VAL A 3 0.36 16.48 -0.32
CA VAL A 3 -0.39 15.40 -0.96
C VAL A 3 -1.45 14.99 0.05
N LYS A 4 -2.66 15.45 -0.14
CA LYS A 4 -3.83 15.02 0.63
C LYS A 4 -4.05 13.55 0.28
N ASN A 5 -3.46 12.68 1.07
CA ASN A 5 -3.76 11.27 1.06
C ASN A 5 -5.26 11.16 1.41
N ASP A 6 -6.09 10.68 0.48
CA ASP A 6 -7.55 10.65 0.66
C ASP A 6 -7.98 9.53 1.61
N ARG A 7 -7.24 9.39 2.73
CA ARG A 7 -7.56 8.46 3.81
C ARG A 7 -8.96 8.67 4.36
N ALA A 8 -9.39 9.94 4.43
CA ALA A 8 -10.71 10.28 4.97
C ALA A 8 -11.83 9.68 4.12
N ALA A 9 -11.68 9.67 2.80
CA ALA A 9 -12.66 9.05 1.91
C ALA A 9 -12.68 7.52 2.05
N TRP A 10 -11.51 6.86 2.17
CA TRP A 10 -11.42 5.44 2.43
C TRP A 10 -12.07 5.02 3.75
N LEU A 11 -11.93 5.84 4.78
CA LEU A 11 -12.48 5.56 6.11
C LEU A 11 -14.00 5.67 6.17
N LYS A 12 -14.56 6.62 5.41
CA LYS A 12 -16.00 6.89 5.41
C LYS A 12 -16.78 6.04 4.41
N GLY A 13 -16.10 5.47 3.42
CA GLY A 13 -16.77 4.78 2.30
C GLY A 13 -17.48 5.74 1.35
N GLY A 14 -18.21 5.17 0.39
CA GLY A 14 -19.07 5.93 -0.53
C GLY A 14 -18.38 6.42 -1.81
N SER A 15 -19.18 7.03 -2.69
CA SER A 15 -18.80 7.49 -4.03
C SER A 15 -18.12 8.86 -4.06
N THR A 16 -17.57 9.33 -2.94
CA THR A 16 -16.90 10.62 -2.88
C THR A 16 -15.80 10.67 -3.92
N LEU A 17 -15.90 11.56 -4.88
CA LEU A 17 -14.88 11.79 -5.90
C LEU A 17 -13.55 12.15 -5.23
N CYS A 18 -12.47 11.62 -5.78
CA CYS A 18 -11.12 11.94 -5.34
C CYS A 18 -10.90 13.45 -5.46
N SER A 19 -10.53 14.11 -4.37
CA SER A 19 -10.18 15.54 -4.37
C SER A 19 -8.80 15.82 -4.97
N ILE A 20 -8.06 14.78 -5.32
CA ILE A 20 -6.77 14.87 -5.99
C ILE A 20 -7.07 14.96 -7.48
N MET A 21 -7.23 16.19 -7.99
CA MET A 21 -7.12 16.42 -9.42
C MET A 21 -5.65 16.20 -9.82
N PRO A 22 -5.32 15.23 -10.68
CA PRO A 22 -3.96 15.12 -11.19
C PRO A 22 -3.67 16.41 -11.97
N GLN A 23 -2.68 17.17 -11.48
CA GLN A 23 -2.21 18.39 -12.17
C GLN A 23 -1.56 18.09 -13.53
N LEU A 24 -1.28 16.83 -13.79
CA LEU A 24 -0.81 16.30 -15.05
C LEU A 24 -1.79 15.19 -15.42
N SER A 25 -2.68 15.43 -16.39
CA SER A 25 -3.43 14.34 -17.04
C SER A 25 -2.40 13.50 -17.80
N PRO A 26 -2.02 12.33 -17.31
CA PRO A 26 -1.25 11.41 -18.14
C PRO A 26 -2.13 11.08 -19.35
N GLN A 27 -1.55 10.96 -20.52
CA GLN A 27 -2.28 10.52 -21.72
C GLN A 27 -3.00 9.19 -21.49
N LYS A 28 -2.49 8.39 -20.52
CA LYS A 28 -3.11 7.14 -20.02
C LYS A 28 -2.86 6.98 -18.52
N PRO A 29 -3.85 6.53 -17.75
CA PRO A 29 -3.72 6.34 -16.30
C PRO A 29 -2.83 5.15 -15.93
N TRP A 30 -2.00 5.30 -14.92
CA TRP A 30 -1.23 4.20 -14.34
C TRP A 30 -2.07 3.40 -13.34
N ARG A 31 -2.24 2.12 -13.56
CA ARG A 31 -2.97 1.20 -12.67
C ARG A 31 -2.04 0.11 -12.21
N LEU A 32 -1.49 0.30 -11.01
CA LEU A 32 -0.41 -0.52 -10.48
C LEU A 32 -0.83 -1.24 -9.20
N VAL A 33 -0.36 -2.47 -9.05
CA VAL A 33 -0.37 -3.21 -7.79
C VAL A 33 1.06 -3.27 -7.25
N LEU A 34 1.24 -3.06 -5.94
CA LEU A 34 2.54 -3.11 -5.29
C LEU A 34 2.63 -4.37 -4.43
N LEU A 35 3.48 -5.30 -4.83
CA LEU A 35 3.79 -6.53 -4.12
C LEU A 35 5.19 -6.49 -3.48
N GLY A 36 5.47 -7.46 -2.65
CA GLY A 36 6.73 -7.62 -1.95
C GLY A 36 6.54 -7.84 -0.45
N ALA A 37 7.55 -8.33 0.21
CA ALA A 37 7.51 -8.68 1.62
C ALA A 37 7.20 -7.49 2.55
N PRO A 38 6.68 -7.73 3.77
CA PRO A 38 6.61 -6.69 4.80
C PRO A 38 7.97 -6.02 5.01
N GLY A 39 8.02 -4.70 5.09
CA GLY A 39 9.30 -3.99 5.33
C GLY A 39 10.12 -3.64 4.09
N VAL A 40 9.82 -4.18 2.90
CA VAL A 40 10.58 -3.90 1.66
C VAL A 40 10.49 -2.44 1.18
N GLY A 41 9.57 -1.64 1.73
CA GLY A 41 9.44 -0.20 1.40
C GLY A 41 8.27 0.16 0.47
N LYS A 42 7.31 -0.75 0.22
CA LYS A 42 6.14 -0.50 -0.65
C LYS A 42 5.45 0.84 -0.41
N GLY A 43 5.10 1.14 0.83
CA GLY A 43 4.39 2.38 1.15
C GLY A 43 5.21 3.65 0.86
N THR A 44 6.53 3.59 1.01
CA THR A 44 7.44 4.69 0.63
C THR A 44 7.46 4.86 -0.89
N GLN A 45 7.59 3.75 -1.63
CA GLN A 45 7.57 3.77 -3.09
C GLN A 45 6.20 4.19 -3.62
N ALA A 46 5.12 3.72 -3.01
CA ALA A 46 3.76 4.14 -3.37
C ALA A 46 3.58 5.66 -3.27
N LYS A 47 4.13 6.29 -2.21
CA LYS A 47 4.09 7.74 -2.04
C LYS A 47 4.86 8.46 -3.15
N LEU A 48 6.10 8.07 -3.42
CA LEU A 48 6.93 8.67 -4.47
C LEU A 48 6.32 8.49 -5.87
N LEU A 49 5.82 7.29 -6.15
CA LEU A 49 5.14 6.99 -7.42
C LEU A 49 3.84 7.77 -7.56
N SER A 50 3.03 7.88 -6.49
CA SER A 50 1.80 8.67 -6.49
C SER A 50 2.06 10.13 -6.81
N GLU A 51 3.08 10.72 -6.19
CA GLU A 51 3.49 12.11 -6.46
C GLU A 51 3.98 12.30 -7.91
N ARG A 52 4.74 11.33 -8.43
CA ARG A 52 5.32 11.40 -9.78
C ARG A 52 4.35 11.11 -10.90
N LEU A 53 3.47 10.12 -10.70
CA LEU A 53 2.55 9.61 -11.74
C LEU A 53 1.16 10.25 -11.67
N GLY A 54 0.85 10.98 -10.59
CA GLY A 54 -0.49 11.53 -10.36
C GLY A 54 -1.55 10.47 -10.02
N ALA A 55 -1.12 9.24 -9.69
CA ALA A 55 -2.01 8.13 -9.40
C ALA A 55 -2.40 8.09 -7.91
N CYS A 56 -3.65 7.75 -7.59
CA CYS A 56 -4.13 7.62 -6.20
C CYS A 56 -3.43 6.49 -5.47
N HIS A 57 -2.85 6.75 -4.29
CA HIS A 57 -2.31 5.71 -3.43
C HIS A 57 -3.41 5.11 -2.53
N LEU A 58 -3.75 3.85 -2.77
CA LEU A 58 -4.79 3.09 -2.09
C LEU A 58 -4.14 2.02 -1.20
N SER A 59 -3.90 2.36 0.08
CA SER A 59 -3.23 1.47 1.05
C SER A 59 -4.24 0.88 2.04
N THR A 60 -4.52 -0.42 1.92
CA THR A 60 -5.38 -1.14 2.89
C THR A 60 -4.78 -1.13 4.30
N GLY A 61 -3.47 -1.27 4.41
CA GLY A 61 -2.78 -1.24 5.71
C GLY A 61 -2.92 0.11 6.42
N ASP A 62 -2.87 1.23 5.68
CA ASP A 62 -3.06 2.56 6.25
C ASP A 62 -4.51 2.79 6.68
N VAL A 63 -5.46 2.29 5.90
CA VAL A 63 -6.89 2.37 6.24
C VAL A 63 -7.17 1.66 7.55
N PHE A 64 -6.70 0.42 7.71
CA PHE A 64 -6.89 -0.34 8.96
C PHE A 64 -6.24 0.34 10.17
N ARG A 65 -5.03 0.90 10.01
CA ARG A 65 -4.36 1.61 11.09
C ARG A 65 -5.10 2.89 11.50
N ALA A 66 -5.58 3.65 10.54
CA ALA A 66 -6.34 4.86 10.82
C ALA A 66 -7.72 4.55 11.43
N ALA A 67 -8.37 3.50 10.97
CA ALA A 67 -9.69 3.10 11.45
C ALA A 67 -9.72 2.72 12.94
N LYS A 68 -8.61 2.21 13.49
CA LYS A 68 -8.50 1.93 14.94
C LYS A 68 -8.74 3.17 15.81
N CYS A 69 -8.48 4.37 15.27
CA CYS A 69 -8.58 5.64 16.00
C CYS A 69 -9.91 6.38 15.79
N LEU A 70 -10.83 5.84 14.97
CA LEU A 70 -12.13 6.46 14.67
C LEU A 70 -13.27 5.83 15.48
N ALA A 71 -14.32 6.59 15.71
CA ALA A 71 -15.58 6.07 16.24
C ALA A 71 -16.31 5.19 15.22
N ASP A 72 -17.16 4.26 15.67
CA ASP A 72 -17.81 3.29 14.80
C ASP A 72 -18.70 3.94 13.72
N GLY A 73 -19.35 5.04 14.01
CA GLY A 73 -20.17 5.80 13.05
C GLY A 73 -19.38 6.59 11.99
N GLU A 74 -18.07 6.69 12.15
CA GLU A 74 -17.19 7.40 11.20
C GLU A 74 -16.56 6.47 10.15
N ARG A 75 -16.84 5.17 10.22
CA ARG A 75 -16.25 4.13 9.35
C ARG A 75 -17.27 3.60 8.38
N SER A 76 -16.80 3.11 7.22
CA SER A 76 -17.67 2.38 6.30
C SER A 76 -18.16 1.05 6.90
N PRO A 77 -19.30 0.50 6.43
CA PRO A 77 -19.80 -0.80 6.89
C PRO A 77 -18.80 -1.93 6.70
N ALA A 78 -18.11 -2.00 5.56
CA ALA A 78 -17.09 -3.01 5.29
C ALA A 78 -15.90 -2.88 6.25
N LEU A 79 -15.48 -1.66 6.53
CA LEU A 79 -14.38 -1.38 7.46
C LEU A 79 -14.74 -1.76 8.91
N ASN A 80 -15.96 -1.51 9.36
CA ASN A 80 -16.43 -1.94 10.68
C ASN A 80 -16.42 -3.46 10.82
N ARG A 81 -16.89 -4.19 9.79
CA ARG A 81 -16.81 -5.67 9.76
C ARG A 81 -15.36 -6.15 9.85
N ALA A 82 -14.44 -5.57 9.04
CA ALA A 82 -13.02 -5.91 9.06
C ALA A 82 -12.38 -5.73 10.43
N LEU A 83 -12.62 -4.60 11.09
CA LEU A 83 -12.11 -4.33 12.44
C LEU A 83 -12.66 -5.28 13.49
N GLY A 84 -13.89 -5.78 13.33
CA GLY A 84 -14.46 -6.83 14.18
C GLY A 84 -13.61 -8.09 14.21
N PHE A 85 -13.19 -8.60 13.04
CA PHE A 85 -12.28 -9.74 12.92
C PHE A 85 -10.92 -9.44 13.53
N MET A 86 -10.34 -8.28 13.24
CA MET A 86 -9.04 -7.87 13.78
C MET A 86 -9.03 -7.75 15.32
N ARG A 87 -10.12 -7.26 15.93
CA ARG A 87 -10.24 -7.19 17.41
C ARG A 87 -10.24 -8.55 18.06
N ARG A 88 -10.76 -9.58 17.40
CA ARG A 88 -10.75 -10.96 17.85
C ARG A 88 -9.46 -11.72 17.50
N GLY A 89 -8.50 -11.04 16.83
CA GLY A 89 -7.26 -11.67 16.35
C GLY A 89 -7.43 -12.58 15.15
N GLU A 90 -8.57 -12.51 14.47
CA GLU A 90 -8.90 -13.28 13.29
C GLU A 90 -8.38 -12.62 12.02
N LEU A 91 -8.15 -13.43 10.98
CA LEU A 91 -7.90 -12.90 9.63
C LEU A 91 -9.18 -12.28 9.08
N VAL A 92 -9.04 -11.11 8.45
CA VAL A 92 -10.16 -10.49 7.75
C VAL A 92 -10.47 -11.33 6.49
N PRO A 93 -11.70 -11.86 6.35
CA PRO A 93 -12.09 -12.63 5.17
C PRO A 93 -11.91 -11.84 3.87
N ASP A 94 -11.52 -12.55 2.80
CA ASP A 94 -11.23 -11.96 1.50
C ASP A 94 -12.42 -11.15 0.96
N GLU A 95 -13.65 -11.63 1.17
CA GLU A 95 -14.88 -10.95 0.76
C GLU A 95 -15.01 -9.54 1.37
N ILE A 96 -14.68 -9.40 2.67
CA ILE A 96 -14.76 -8.10 3.35
C ILE A 96 -13.69 -7.14 2.80
N VAL A 97 -12.50 -7.65 2.50
CA VAL A 97 -11.44 -6.84 1.87
C VAL A 97 -11.89 -6.39 0.48
N LEU A 98 -12.53 -7.27 -0.27
CA LEU A 98 -13.10 -6.97 -1.60
C LEU A 98 -14.22 -5.94 -1.54
N ASP A 99 -15.12 -6.05 -0.55
CA ASP A 99 -16.16 -5.05 -0.31
C ASP A 99 -15.54 -3.67 -0.06
N MET A 100 -14.51 -3.60 0.78
CA MET A 100 -13.78 -2.34 1.05
C MET A 100 -13.17 -1.74 -0.22
N VAL A 101 -12.60 -2.55 -1.09
CA VAL A 101 -12.07 -2.10 -2.38
C VAL A 101 -13.20 -1.71 -3.33
N GLY A 102 -14.30 -2.49 -3.33
CA GLY A 102 -15.51 -2.21 -4.11
C GLY A 102 -16.19 -0.89 -3.74
N GLU A 103 -16.22 -0.54 -2.44
CA GLU A 103 -16.70 0.78 -1.98
C GLU A 103 -15.89 1.95 -2.58
N ARG A 104 -14.70 1.67 -3.13
CA ARG A 104 -13.80 2.66 -3.74
C ARG A 104 -13.64 2.50 -5.26
N VAL A 105 -14.59 1.85 -5.92
CA VAL A 105 -14.60 1.71 -7.40
C VAL A 105 -14.41 3.05 -8.11
N GLY A 106 -14.96 4.15 -7.57
CA GLY A 106 -14.72 5.50 -8.11
C GLY A 106 -13.24 5.88 -8.17
N CYS A 107 -12.42 5.42 -7.19
CA CYS A 107 -10.97 5.63 -7.22
C CYS A 107 -10.28 4.74 -8.27
N LEU A 108 -10.78 3.53 -8.53
CA LEU A 108 -10.26 2.67 -9.58
C LEU A 108 -10.50 3.27 -10.98
N ARG A 109 -11.61 3.98 -11.16
CA ARG A 109 -11.96 4.70 -12.40
C ARG A 109 -11.28 6.07 -12.53
N CYS A 110 -10.48 6.49 -11.56
CA CYS A 110 -9.83 7.80 -11.57
C CYS A 110 -8.95 7.98 -12.82
N ASN A 111 -9.07 9.12 -13.49
CA ASN A 111 -8.28 9.45 -14.67
C ASN A 111 -6.76 9.51 -14.39
N GLY A 112 -6.35 9.74 -13.16
CA GLY A 112 -4.95 9.65 -12.75
C GLY A 112 -4.45 8.21 -12.55
N GLY A 113 -5.35 7.24 -12.49
CA GLY A 113 -5.02 5.86 -12.15
C GLY A 113 -4.89 5.62 -10.64
N PHE A 114 -4.33 4.47 -10.27
CA PHE A 114 -4.21 4.05 -8.88
C PHE A 114 -2.97 3.19 -8.61
N LEU A 115 -2.55 3.18 -7.36
CA LEU A 115 -1.51 2.32 -6.80
C LEU A 115 -2.14 1.53 -5.65
N LEU A 116 -2.40 0.23 -5.82
CA LEU A 116 -2.90 -0.65 -4.76
C LEU A 116 -1.72 -1.14 -3.90
N ASP A 117 -1.73 -0.79 -2.61
CA ASP A 117 -0.72 -1.20 -1.63
C ASP A 117 -1.35 -2.04 -0.52
N GLY A 118 -0.88 -3.29 -0.39
CA GLY A 118 -1.37 -4.24 0.59
C GLY A 118 -2.63 -5.01 0.19
N PHE A 119 -3.05 -4.91 -1.06
CA PHE A 119 -4.09 -5.69 -1.73
C PHE A 119 -3.73 -5.83 -3.21
N PRO A 120 -3.92 -7.02 -3.85
CA PRO A 120 -4.28 -8.29 -3.23
C PRO A 120 -3.15 -8.92 -2.40
N ARG A 121 -3.47 -9.83 -1.48
CA ARG A 121 -2.53 -10.62 -0.68
C ARG A 121 -2.66 -12.12 -0.89
N THR A 122 -3.71 -12.56 -1.55
CA THR A 122 -3.96 -13.97 -1.89
C THR A 122 -4.32 -14.08 -3.36
N VAL A 123 -4.15 -15.27 -3.95
CA VAL A 123 -4.56 -15.53 -5.34
C VAL A 123 -6.06 -15.31 -5.51
N ALA A 124 -6.88 -15.74 -4.54
CA ALA A 124 -8.32 -15.52 -4.56
C ALA A 124 -8.71 -14.04 -4.61
N GLN A 125 -7.98 -13.19 -3.86
CA GLN A 125 -8.14 -11.74 -3.94
C GLN A 125 -7.75 -11.19 -5.31
N ALA A 126 -6.65 -11.70 -5.90
CA ALA A 126 -6.19 -11.27 -7.22
C ALA A 126 -7.20 -11.62 -8.33
N GLU A 127 -7.77 -12.82 -8.30
CA GLU A 127 -8.84 -13.24 -9.22
C GLU A 127 -10.08 -12.36 -9.07
N SER A 128 -10.42 -12.01 -7.84
CA SER A 128 -11.57 -11.15 -7.57
C SER A 128 -11.33 -9.71 -8.02
N LEU A 129 -10.11 -9.20 -7.86
CA LEU A 129 -9.70 -7.93 -8.43
C LEU A 129 -9.79 -7.95 -9.96
N GLU A 130 -9.34 -9.03 -10.59
CA GLU A 130 -9.40 -9.21 -12.05
C GLU A 130 -10.86 -9.18 -12.54
N ARG A 131 -11.77 -9.90 -11.87
CA ARG A 131 -13.23 -9.84 -12.18
C ARG A 131 -13.80 -8.44 -11.99
N LEU A 132 -13.43 -7.74 -10.92
CA LEU A 132 -13.84 -6.35 -10.68
C LEU A 132 -13.35 -5.43 -11.79
N MET A 133 -12.08 -5.52 -12.17
CA MET A 133 -11.48 -4.71 -13.23
C MET A 133 -12.15 -4.96 -14.59
N GLN A 134 -12.43 -6.21 -14.93
CA GLN A 134 -13.16 -6.59 -16.16
C GLN A 134 -14.56 -5.98 -16.18
N ARG A 135 -15.31 -6.08 -15.08
CA ARG A 135 -16.64 -5.46 -14.97
C ARG A 135 -16.60 -3.95 -15.17
N GLU A 136 -15.55 -3.31 -14.67
CA GLU A 136 -15.34 -1.87 -14.79
C GLU A 136 -14.69 -1.46 -16.12
N LYS A 137 -14.38 -2.40 -17.01
CA LYS A 137 -13.64 -2.19 -18.28
C LYS A 137 -12.29 -1.52 -18.06
N LEU A 138 -11.60 -1.92 -17.02
CA LEU A 138 -10.27 -1.45 -16.63
C LEU A 138 -9.24 -2.57 -16.78
N ALA A 139 -7.99 -2.21 -17.05
CA ALA A 139 -6.87 -3.14 -17.07
C ALA A 139 -5.75 -2.65 -16.13
N LEU A 140 -5.04 -3.58 -15.50
CA LEU A 140 -3.79 -3.25 -14.80
C LEU A 140 -2.71 -2.92 -15.81
N THR A 141 -1.89 -1.93 -15.51
CA THR A 141 -0.70 -1.61 -16.30
C THR A 141 0.45 -2.55 -15.94
N ALA A 142 0.68 -2.74 -14.64
CA ALA A 142 1.72 -3.64 -14.14
C ALA A 142 1.50 -3.97 -12.66
N VAL A 143 2.20 -5.02 -12.22
CA VAL A 143 2.33 -5.42 -10.82
C VAL A 143 3.80 -5.31 -10.45
N LEU A 144 4.13 -4.35 -9.60
CA LEU A 144 5.50 -4.10 -9.15
C LEU A 144 5.81 -4.98 -7.95
N ASP A 145 6.70 -5.93 -8.14
CA ASP A 145 7.20 -6.78 -7.07
C ASP A 145 8.56 -6.24 -6.58
N PHE A 146 8.57 -5.73 -5.35
CA PHE A 146 9.77 -5.23 -4.70
C PHE A 146 10.44 -6.35 -3.92
N ASP A 147 11.65 -6.69 -4.33
CA ASP A 147 12.45 -7.76 -3.74
C ASP A 147 13.61 -7.21 -2.90
N LEU A 148 13.82 -7.85 -1.74
CA LEU A 148 14.90 -7.53 -0.80
C LEU A 148 15.24 -8.78 0.01
N PRO A 149 16.52 -9.04 0.33
CA PRO A 149 16.91 -10.15 1.21
C PRO A 149 16.21 -10.11 2.57
N ILE A 150 15.86 -11.29 3.08
CA ILE A 150 15.08 -11.43 4.33
C ILE A 150 15.78 -10.74 5.51
N ASP A 151 17.08 -10.89 5.65
CA ASP A 151 17.84 -10.29 6.74
C ASP A 151 17.76 -8.76 6.73
N GLU A 152 17.80 -8.16 5.53
CA GLU A 152 17.61 -6.71 5.38
C GLU A 152 16.17 -6.29 5.72
N ILE A 153 15.19 -7.11 5.40
CA ILE A 153 13.78 -6.87 5.75
C ILE A 153 13.60 -6.86 7.27
N VAL A 154 14.15 -7.85 7.96
CA VAL A 154 14.07 -7.97 9.42
C VAL A 154 14.73 -6.76 10.09
N ALA A 155 15.93 -6.39 9.65
CA ALA A 155 16.64 -5.22 10.15
C ALA A 155 15.82 -3.93 9.97
N ARG A 156 15.24 -3.72 8.77
CA ARG A 156 14.39 -2.56 8.47
C ARG A 156 13.14 -2.49 9.33
N LEU A 157 12.48 -3.60 9.56
CA LEU A 157 11.27 -3.63 10.39
C LEU A 157 11.58 -3.35 11.86
N GLY A 158 12.65 -3.94 12.40
CA GLY A 158 13.09 -3.74 13.77
C GLY A 158 13.48 -2.30 14.09
N GLY A 159 14.17 -1.65 13.12
CA GLY A 159 14.61 -0.25 13.23
C GLY A 159 13.55 0.79 12.86
N ARG A 160 12.41 0.38 12.29
CA ARG A 160 11.38 1.31 11.82
C ARG A 160 10.71 2.05 12.98
N ARG A 161 10.54 3.35 12.79
CA ARG A 161 9.74 4.22 13.67
C ARG A 161 8.69 4.95 12.84
N THR A 162 7.53 5.16 13.42
CA THR A 162 6.43 5.85 12.74
C THR A 162 5.93 6.99 13.62
N CYS A 163 5.76 8.16 13.03
CA CYS A 163 5.20 9.31 13.74
C CYS A 163 3.75 9.05 14.16
N SER A 164 3.44 9.31 15.44
CA SER A 164 2.09 9.18 15.99
C SER A 164 1.11 10.19 15.36
N GLY A 165 1.60 11.37 14.95
CA GLY A 165 0.81 12.42 14.32
C GLY A 165 0.71 12.25 12.80
N CYS A 166 1.72 12.67 12.03
CA CYS A 166 1.68 12.74 10.57
C CYS A 166 1.91 11.40 9.86
N LYS A 167 2.23 10.32 10.60
CA LYS A 167 2.52 8.97 10.07
C LYS A 167 3.78 8.88 9.19
N ALA A 168 4.65 9.89 9.22
CA ALA A 168 5.97 9.83 8.59
C ALA A 168 6.76 8.64 9.14
N VAL A 169 7.55 8.02 8.27
CA VAL A 169 8.36 6.84 8.59
C VAL A 169 9.81 7.25 8.71
N PHE A 170 10.44 6.82 9.79
CA PHE A 170 11.87 6.98 10.10
C PHE A 170 12.48 5.59 10.35
N HIS A 171 13.79 5.55 10.40
CA HIS A 171 14.56 4.38 10.80
C HIS A 171 15.67 4.77 11.74
N VAL A 172 15.93 3.97 12.77
CA VAL A 172 16.88 4.33 13.83
C VAL A 172 18.31 4.52 13.33
N THR A 173 18.69 3.86 12.23
CA THR A 173 20.02 3.93 11.60
C THR A 173 19.99 4.55 10.21
N ASP A 174 19.10 4.08 9.32
CA ASP A 174 19.14 4.43 7.88
C ASP A 174 18.49 5.78 7.57
N LEU A 175 17.52 6.19 8.41
CA LEU A 175 16.82 7.47 8.29
C LEU A 175 16.48 8.00 9.69
N PRO A 176 17.48 8.31 10.52
CA PRO A 176 17.24 8.78 11.88
C PRO A 176 16.58 10.17 11.89
N PRO A 177 15.72 10.44 12.89
CA PRO A 177 15.22 11.80 13.10
C PRO A 177 16.38 12.71 13.61
N ARG A 178 16.25 14.02 13.43
CA ARG A 178 17.20 15.01 13.96
C ARG A 178 17.31 14.98 15.49
N VAL A 179 16.16 14.74 16.14
CA VAL A 179 16.06 14.55 17.58
C VAL A 179 15.45 13.18 17.84
N GLU A 180 16.13 12.35 18.61
CA GLU A 180 15.68 10.99 18.89
C GLU A 180 14.26 10.97 19.45
N GLY A 181 13.42 10.12 18.89
CA GLY A 181 12.03 9.95 19.31
C GLY A 181 11.05 11.05 18.87
N ILE A 182 11.51 12.08 18.16
CA ILE A 182 10.70 13.22 17.72
C ILE A 182 10.64 13.28 16.19
N CYS A 183 9.46 13.53 15.65
CA CYS A 183 9.24 13.66 14.22
C CYS A 183 9.72 15.00 13.67
N ASP A 184 10.62 14.99 12.68
CA ASP A 184 11.14 16.19 12.02
C ASP A 184 10.07 17.01 11.27
N HIS A 185 8.94 16.40 10.93
CA HIS A 185 7.87 17.05 10.13
C HIS A 185 6.81 17.74 10.98
N CYS A 186 6.51 17.21 12.16
CA CYS A 186 5.37 17.74 12.97
C CYS A 186 5.63 17.77 14.47
N GLY A 187 6.83 17.41 14.95
CA GLY A 187 7.18 17.42 16.36
C GLY A 187 6.52 16.33 17.23
N ALA A 188 5.66 15.48 16.66
CA ALA A 188 5.02 14.43 17.42
C ALA A 188 5.97 13.25 17.68
N LYS A 189 5.65 12.45 18.72
CA LYS A 189 6.45 11.29 19.14
C LYS A 189 6.55 10.22 18.05
N LEU A 190 7.73 9.65 17.87
CA LEU A 190 7.98 8.47 17.07
C LEU A 190 7.76 7.21 17.90
N ILE A 191 7.04 6.24 17.34
CA ILE A 191 6.71 4.98 17.98
C ILE A 191 7.10 3.81 17.09
N GLN A 192 7.49 2.70 17.69
CA GLN A 192 7.55 1.41 17.01
C GLN A 192 6.13 0.89 16.84
N ARG A 193 5.80 0.36 15.66
CA ARG A 193 4.49 -0.25 15.43
C ARG A 193 4.40 -1.58 16.19
N GLU A 194 3.21 -1.95 16.62
CA GLU A 194 2.98 -3.27 17.26
C GLU A 194 3.34 -4.44 16.34
N ASP A 195 3.07 -4.27 15.04
CA ASP A 195 3.36 -5.27 14.00
C ASP A 195 4.83 -5.28 13.53
N ASP A 196 5.72 -4.48 14.16
CA ASP A 196 7.16 -4.49 13.96
C ASP A 196 7.94 -5.09 15.15
N ARG A 197 7.26 -5.75 16.07
CA ARG A 197 7.90 -6.56 17.11
C ARG A 197 8.42 -7.88 16.50
N PRO A 198 9.50 -8.47 17.04
CA PRO A 198 10.13 -9.67 16.44
C PRO A 198 9.16 -10.81 16.15
N GLU A 199 8.26 -11.11 17.10
CA GLU A 199 7.26 -12.17 16.94
C GLU A 199 6.28 -11.87 15.82
N ALA A 200 5.81 -10.62 15.74
CA ALA A 200 4.90 -10.17 14.69
C ALA A 200 5.58 -10.16 13.31
N ILE A 201 6.86 -9.78 13.25
CA ILE A 201 7.64 -9.83 12.00
C ILE A 201 7.69 -11.26 11.48
N ARG A 202 7.99 -12.26 12.34
CA ARG A 202 8.04 -13.67 11.94
C ARG A 202 6.71 -14.13 11.38
N VAL A 203 5.61 -13.91 12.09
CA VAL A 203 4.26 -14.28 11.64
C VAL A 203 3.91 -13.63 10.30
N ARG A 204 4.28 -12.36 10.11
CA ARG A 204 4.05 -11.64 8.84
C ARG A 204 4.87 -12.21 7.69
N MET A 205 6.11 -12.63 7.93
CA MET A 205 6.95 -13.26 6.91
C MET A 205 6.41 -14.64 6.52
N GLU A 206 6.02 -15.47 7.51
CA GLU A 206 5.38 -16.76 7.25
C GLU A 206 4.09 -16.61 6.44
N THR A 207 3.24 -15.63 6.82
CA THR A 207 2.01 -15.32 6.09
C THR A 207 2.29 -14.84 4.67
N TYR A 208 3.32 -14.00 4.48
CA TYR A 208 3.74 -13.53 3.17
C TYR A 208 4.17 -14.70 2.26
N GLU A 209 5.06 -15.56 2.75
CA GLU A 209 5.55 -16.71 1.99
C GLU A 209 4.41 -17.65 1.57
N LYS A 210 3.48 -17.93 2.50
CA LYS A 210 2.37 -18.85 2.27
C LYS A 210 1.28 -18.28 1.37
N SER A 211 0.94 -17.03 1.53
CA SER A 211 -0.29 -16.47 0.92
C SER A 211 -0.01 -15.45 -0.18
N THR A 212 1.04 -14.65 -0.06
CA THR A 212 1.28 -13.52 -0.98
C THR A 212 2.32 -13.85 -2.05
N ARG A 213 3.34 -14.64 -1.71
CA ARG A 213 4.37 -15.04 -2.68
C ARG A 213 3.79 -15.76 -3.90
N PRO A 214 2.76 -16.62 -3.81
CA PRO A 214 2.12 -17.23 -4.99
C PRO A 214 1.58 -16.23 -6.01
N LEU A 215 1.34 -14.97 -5.62
CA LEU A 215 0.93 -13.92 -6.54
C LEU A 215 1.99 -13.60 -7.60
N MET A 216 3.28 -13.84 -7.33
CA MET A 216 4.36 -13.60 -8.30
C MET A 216 4.13 -14.48 -9.53
N GLU A 217 3.91 -15.78 -9.33
CA GLU A 217 3.63 -16.71 -10.41
C GLU A 217 2.31 -16.39 -11.11
N PHE A 218 1.26 -16.04 -10.33
CA PHE A 218 -0.04 -15.65 -10.86
C PHE A 218 0.07 -14.48 -11.85
N TYR A 219 0.78 -13.42 -11.49
CA TYR A 219 0.94 -12.24 -12.35
C TYR A 219 2.01 -12.41 -13.42
N GLN A 220 3.02 -13.24 -13.20
CA GLN A 220 4.00 -13.59 -14.21
C GLN A 220 3.35 -14.32 -15.39
N LYS A 221 2.47 -15.30 -15.14
CA LYS A 221 1.70 -16.00 -16.18
C LYS A 221 0.81 -15.06 -17.00
N ARG A 222 0.45 -13.90 -16.46
CA ARG A 222 -0.35 -12.86 -17.12
C ARG A 222 0.49 -11.79 -17.82
N GLY A 223 1.81 -11.88 -17.75
CA GLY A 223 2.71 -10.87 -18.33
C GLY A 223 2.67 -9.52 -17.65
N LEU A 224 2.13 -9.45 -16.42
CA LEU A 224 1.96 -8.21 -15.67
C LEU A 224 3.05 -7.97 -14.61
N LEU A 225 3.85 -8.97 -14.26
CA LEU A 225 4.83 -8.88 -13.18
C LEU A 225 6.08 -8.10 -13.62
N VAL A 226 6.45 -7.11 -12.84
CA VAL A 226 7.67 -6.31 -12.99
C VAL A 226 8.46 -6.35 -11.69
N SER A 227 9.49 -7.19 -11.63
CA SER A 227 10.34 -7.30 -10.44
C SER A 227 11.29 -6.12 -10.33
N VAL A 228 11.39 -5.54 -9.16
CA VAL A 228 12.25 -4.39 -8.83
C VAL A 228 13.10 -4.72 -7.61
N LYS A 229 14.41 -4.81 -7.79
CA LYS A 229 15.32 -4.97 -6.65
C LYS A 229 15.30 -3.68 -5.81
N ALA A 230 14.90 -3.80 -4.55
CA ALA A 230 14.92 -2.67 -3.62
C ALA A 230 16.37 -2.27 -3.28
N GLY A 231 16.63 -0.98 -3.21
CA GLY A 231 17.91 -0.42 -2.82
C GLY A 231 17.97 -0.10 -1.32
N LYS A 232 19.14 0.31 -0.84
CA LYS A 232 19.31 0.74 0.56
C LYS A 232 18.55 2.02 0.85
N VAL A 233 18.54 2.95 -0.09
CA VAL A 233 17.80 4.22 0.04
C VAL A 233 16.56 4.23 -0.85
N PRO A 234 15.49 4.95 -0.46
CA PRO A 234 14.24 4.99 -1.21
C PRO A 234 14.39 5.46 -2.66
N ASP A 235 15.27 6.42 -2.92
CA ASP A 235 15.46 6.99 -4.25
C ASP A 235 16.04 5.98 -5.24
N GLU A 236 16.99 5.13 -4.84
CA GLU A 236 17.50 4.08 -5.71
C GLU A 236 16.40 3.15 -6.21
N THR A 237 15.52 2.71 -5.29
CA THR A 237 14.37 1.88 -5.64
C THR A 237 13.42 2.60 -6.58
N PHE A 238 13.17 3.88 -6.31
CA PHE A 238 12.32 4.72 -7.14
C PHE A 238 12.86 4.88 -8.56
N GLN A 239 14.16 5.20 -8.72
CA GLN A 239 14.79 5.34 -10.04
C GLN A 239 14.73 4.03 -10.83
N ARG A 240 15.03 2.88 -10.17
CA ARG A 240 14.89 1.55 -10.79
C ARG A 240 13.46 1.28 -11.24
N THR A 241 12.48 1.62 -10.41
CA THR A 241 11.05 1.47 -10.73
C THR A 241 10.68 2.32 -11.94
N MET A 242 11.05 3.60 -11.93
CA MET A 242 10.75 4.52 -13.03
C MET A 242 11.41 4.10 -14.35
N ALA A 243 12.65 3.57 -14.29
CA ALA A 243 13.31 3.04 -15.47
C ALA A 243 12.53 1.88 -16.10
N LYS A 244 12.01 0.94 -15.26
CA LYS A 244 11.17 -0.17 -15.74
C LYS A 244 9.80 0.30 -16.24
N LEU A 245 9.17 1.25 -15.57
CA LEU A 245 7.89 1.79 -16.02
C LEU A 245 7.98 2.52 -17.37
N LYS A 246 9.11 3.17 -17.67
CA LYS A 246 9.33 3.82 -18.99
C LYS A 246 9.29 2.85 -20.17
N THR A 247 9.58 1.56 -19.94
CA THR A 247 9.52 0.53 -21.00
C THR A 247 8.11 -0.02 -21.20
N LEU A 248 7.16 0.34 -20.33
CA LEU A 248 5.77 -0.08 -20.41
C LEU A 248 4.91 1.03 -20.97
N SER A 249 3.95 0.69 -21.79
CA SER A 249 2.89 1.63 -22.17
C SER A 249 1.81 1.59 -21.07
N PRO A 250 1.33 2.74 -20.57
CA PRO A 250 0.17 2.78 -19.69
C PRO A 250 -1.04 2.13 -20.37
N ALA A 251 -1.82 1.38 -19.59
CA ALA A 251 -2.99 0.64 -20.08
C ALA A 251 -4.22 1.54 -20.33
#